data_4fd818b6c358ed2bf96f2a1a664baa4f
#
_entry.id   4fd818b6c358ed2bf96f2a1a664baa4f
#
_cell.length_a   1.000
_cell.length_b   1.000
_cell.length_c   1.000
_cell.angle_alpha   90.00
_cell.angle_beta   90.00
_cell.angle_gamma   90.00
#
_symmetry.space_group_name_H-M   'P 1'
#
loop_
_entity.id
_entity.type
_entity.pdbx_description
1 polymer ?
#
loop_
_entity_poly.entity_id
_entity_poly.type
_entity_poly.pdbx_seq_one_letter_code
_entity_poly.pdbx_strand_id
1 'polypeptide(L)'
;MRTGEINRRTAETDITLRLELDGTGVGDIDSGVGFLDHMLTLFAKHGHFDLTLRCVGDNRVDDHHAVEDIGICLGQAFRSALGEKKGICRYGDITLPMDETLMLAAADISGRGGFFPDLRIPASKVGTFDTELGAEFWAAFARESGITLHLRQLAGDNSHHILEATFKAVGHALRKAVTVDWAFAQEVPSTKGTLS
;
A
#
# COMPACT_ATOMS: atom_id res chain seq x y z
N MET A 1 -18.91 4.41 5.54
CA MET A 1 -17.45 4.61 5.54
C MET A 1 -16.78 3.25 5.75
N ARG A 2 -15.88 2.87 4.88
CA ARG A 2 -15.17 1.59 4.93
C ARG A 2 -13.85 1.80 5.68
N THR A 3 -13.81 1.35 6.93
CA THR A 3 -12.69 1.61 7.86
C THR A 3 -12.13 0.30 8.39
N GLY A 4 -10.80 0.20 8.49
CA GLY A 4 -10.08 -0.87 9.17
C GLY A 4 -9.16 -0.31 10.26
N GLU A 5 -9.14 -0.97 11.42
CA GLU A 5 -8.31 -0.60 12.55
C GLU A 5 -7.52 -1.82 13.03
N ILE A 6 -6.23 -1.63 13.25
CA ILE A 6 -5.31 -2.67 13.70
C ILE A 6 -4.50 -2.12 14.88
N ASN A 7 -4.45 -2.92 15.94
CA ASN A 7 -3.52 -2.76 17.04
C ASN A 7 -2.69 -4.05 17.13
N ARG A 8 -1.39 -3.96 16.83
CA ARG A 8 -0.49 -5.11 16.80
C ARG A 8 0.75 -4.81 17.64
N ARG A 9 1.01 -5.68 18.59
CA ARG A 9 2.18 -5.60 19.45
C ARG A 9 2.96 -6.91 19.41
N THR A 10 4.26 -6.79 19.18
CA THR A 10 5.24 -7.89 19.22
C THR A 10 6.34 -7.57 20.23
N ALA A 11 7.43 -8.33 20.22
CA ALA A 11 8.64 -7.98 20.95
C ALA A 11 9.45 -6.86 20.27
N GLU A 12 9.20 -6.62 18.99
CA GLU A 12 9.97 -5.73 18.11
C GLU A 12 9.26 -4.43 17.82
N THR A 13 7.92 -4.47 17.72
CA THR A 13 7.10 -3.31 17.33
C THR A 13 5.82 -3.18 18.15
N ASP A 14 5.34 -1.94 18.31
CA ASP A 14 4.02 -1.61 18.87
C ASP A 14 3.33 -0.64 17.89
N ILE A 15 2.29 -1.13 17.19
CA ILE A 15 1.66 -0.43 16.05
C ILE A 15 0.17 -0.23 16.31
N THR A 16 -0.27 1.02 16.14
CA THR A 16 -1.69 1.39 16.02
C THR A 16 -1.91 2.00 14.65
N LEU A 17 -2.82 1.42 13.87
CA LEU A 17 -3.13 1.88 12.51
C LEU A 17 -4.64 1.93 12.28
N ARG A 18 -5.11 3.04 11.68
CA ARG A 18 -6.47 3.21 11.18
C ARG A 18 -6.43 3.66 9.73
N LEU A 19 -7.15 2.96 8.88
CA LEU A 19 -7.31 3.27 7.46
C LEU A 19 -8.79 3.48 7.13
N GLU A 20 -9.11 4.55 6.40
CA GLU A 20 -10.41 4.80 5.81
C GLU A 20 -10.30 4.85 4.28
N LEU A 21 -11.02 3.96 3.59
CA LEU A 21 -10.99 3.86 2.11
C LEU A 21 -11.81 4.96 1.43
N ASP A 22 -12.78 5.54 2.13
CA ASP A 22 -13.66 6.59 1.62
C ASP A 22 -13.22 7.98 2.12
N GLY A 23 -11.93 8.15 2.36
CA GLY A 23 -11.31 9.34 2.90
C GLY A 23 -11.08 10.47 1.89
N THR A 24 -10.33 11.46 2.32
CA THR A 24 -9.98 12.68 1.56
C THR A 24 -8.48 12.83 1.29
N GLY A 25 -7.69 11.85 1.71
CA GLY A 25 -6.23 11.81 1.55
C GLY A 25 -5.49 12.53 2.67
N VAL A 26 -5.98 12.40 3.91
CA VAL A 26 -5.34 12.94 5.11
C VAL A 26 -4.45 11.85 5.72
N GLY A 27 -3.16 12.17 5.91
CA GLY A 27 -2.18 11.34 6.61
C GLY A 27 -1.79 11.95 7.94
N ASP A 28 -1.91 11.19 9.04
CA ASP A 28 -1.34 11.48 10.34
C ASP A 28 -0.44 10.30 10.74
N ILE A 29 0.84 10.38 10.32
CA ILE A 29 1.74 9.23 10.21
C ILE A 29 3.01 9.49 11.01
N ASP A 30 3.35 8.55 11.88
CA ASP A 30 4.59 8.49 12.63
C ASP A 30 5.02 7.02 12.74
N SER A 31 5.84 6.58 11.79
CA SER A 31 6.36 5.21 11.71
C SER A 31 7.69 5.03 12.46
N GLY A 32 8.32 6.13 12.88
CA GLY A 32 9.69 6.14 13.36
C GLY A 32 10.74 6.11 12.23
N VAL A 33 10.30 6.02 10.95
CA VAL A 33 11.14 5.96 9.74
C VAL A 33 10.74 7.09 8.80
N GLY A 34 11.46 8.20 8.82
CA GLY A 34 11.05 9.45 8.17
C GLY A 34 10.79 9.33 6.65
N PHE A 35 11.56 8.49 5.94
CA PHE A 35 11.32 8.25 4.52
C PHE A 35 10.02 7.47 4.29
N LEU A 36 9.72 6.47 5.13
CA LEU A 36 8.45 5.74 5.06
C LEU A 36 7.25 6.64 5.38
N ASP A 37 7.37 7.56 6.35
CA ASP A 37 6.33 8.55 6.66
C ASP A 37 5.97 9.38 5.43
N HIS A 38 7.00 9.84 4.69
CA HIS A 38 6.81 10.55 3.45
C HIS A 38 6.11 9.67 2.40
N MET A 39 6.55 8.45 2.20
CA MET A 39 5.96 7.51 1.24
C MET A 39 4.49 7.19 1.57
N LEU A 40 4.17 6.94 2.82
CA LEU A 40 2.80 6.66 3.26
C LEU A 40 1.89 7.90 3.16
N THR A 41 2.43 9.09 3.39
CA THR A 41 1.70 10.36 3.15
C THR A 41 1.33 10.49 1.67
N LEU A 42 2.23 10.15 0.75
CA LEU A 42 1.94 10.15 -0.69
C LEU A 42 0.89 9.08 -1.05
N PHE A 43 1.02 7.87 -0.52
CA PHE A 43 0.04 6.80 -0.69
C PHE A 43 -1.37 7.25 -0.24
N ALA A 44 -1.49 7.79 0.96
CA ALA A 44 -2.75 8.30 1.50
C ALA A 44 -3.32 9.42 0.60
N LYS A 45 -2.49 10.40 0.24
CA LYS A 45 -2.90 11.54 -0.58
C LYS A 45 -3.40 11.14 -1.96
N HIS A 46 -2.64 10.32 -2.67
CA HIS A 46 -2.94 9.89 -4.04
C HIS A 46 -4.03 8.81 -4.11
N GLY A 47 -4.16 8.00 -3.05
CA GLY A 47 -5.26 7.06 -2.89
C GLY A 47 -6.57 7.71 -2.39
N HIS A 48 -6.53 8.97 -1.94
CA HIS A 48 -7.62 9.60 -1.20
C HIS A 48 -8.07 8.78 0.01
N PHE A 49 -7.12 8.06 0.63
CA PHE A 49 -7.35 7.33 1.87
C PHE A 49 -7.01 8.24 3.06
N ASP A 50 -7.76 8.12 4.16
CA ASP A 50 -7.30 8.72 5.41
C ASP A 50 -6.55 7.66 6.21
N LEU A 51 -5.30 7.97 6.59
CA LEU A 51 -4.40 7.04 7.27
C LEU A 51 -3.84 7.66 8.54
N THR A 52 -4.14 7.03 9.67
CA THR A 52 -3.49 7.33 10.95
C THR A 52 -2.59 6.16 11.32
N LEU A 53 -1.32 6.44 11.63
CA LEU A 53 -0.33 5.43 11.99
C LEU A 53 0.54 5.94 13.14
N ARG A 54 0.74 5.09 14.13
CA ARG A 54 1.79 5.21 15.15
C ARG A 54 2.51 3.89 15.26
N CYS A 55 3.83 3.94 15.20
CA CYS A 55 4.70 2.78 15.40
C CYS A 55 5.85 3.14 16.33
N VAL A 56 6.09 2.29 17.30
CA VAL A 56 7.31 2.28 18.10
C VAL A 56 8.01 0.97 17.80
N GLY A 57 9.12 1.04 17.08
CA GLY A 57 9.93 -0.12 16.67
C GLY A 57 11.31 -0.15 17.34
N ASP A 58 12.00 -1.25 17.14
CA ASP A 58 13.39 -1.46 17.58
C ASP A 58 14.43 -0.92 16.57
N ASN A 59 14.16 0.27 15.98
CA ASN A 59 14.94 0.95 14.92
C ASN A 59 16.43 1.13 15.26
N ARG A 60 16.86 0.76 16.48
CA ARG A 60 18.29 0.69 16.84
C ARG A 60 18.99 -0.50 16.17
N VAL A 61 18.23 -1.54 15.79
CA VAL A 61 18.72 -2.69 15.01
C VAL A 61 18.84 -2.25 13.56
N ASP A 62 17.69 -2.04 12.93
CA ASP A 62 17.48 -1.41 11.62
C ASP A 62 15.99 -1.06 11.47
N ASP A 63 15.57 -0.63 10.28
CA ASP A 63 14.17 -0.26 10.03
C ASP A 63 13.31 -1.43 9.53
N HIS A 64 13.88 -2.64 9.35
CA HIS A 64 13.22 -3.77 8.68
C HIS A 64 11.94 -4.19 9.39
N HIS A 65 12.02 -4.46 10.71
CA HIS A 65 10.87 -4.92 11.49
C HIS A 65 9.72 -3.91 11.48
N ALA A 66 10.05 -2.62 11.63
CA ALA A 66 9.03 -1.55 11.59
C ALA A 66 8.36 -1.48 10.22
N VAL A 67 9.14 -1.52 9.13
CA VAL A 67 8.63 -1.39 7.75
C VAL A 67 7.77 -2.60 7.37
N GLU A 68 8.22 -3.82 7.62
CA GLU A 68 7.46 -5.05 7.34
C GLU A 68 6.17 -5.09 8.15
N ASP A 69 6.25 -4.85 9.46
CA ASP A 69 5.11 -4.91 10.37
C ASP A 69 4.04 -3.84 10.07
N ILE A 70 4.46 -2.65 9.62
CA ILE A 70 3.53 -1.63 9.14
C ILE A 70 2.86 -2.09 7.83
N GLY A 71 3.59 -2.74 6.93
CA GLY A 71 3.03 -3.36 5.72
C GLY A 71 1.98 -4.42 6.05
N ILE A 72 2.25 -5.29 7.05
CA ILE A 72 1.31 -6.26 7.58
C ILE A 72 0.04 -5.56 8.11
N CYS A 73 0.21 -4.58 9.00
CA CYS A 73 -0.91 -3.86 9.60
C CYS A 73 -1.76 -3.13 8.57
N LEU A 74 -1.12 -2.46 7.60
CA LEU A 74 -1.84 -1.75 6.53
C LEU A 74 -2.62 -2.74 5.64
N GLY A 75 -2.03 -3.89 5.32
CA GLY A 75 -2.69 -4.95 4.55
C GLY A 75 -3.93 -5.50 5.28
N GLN A 76 -3.80 -5.79 6.56
CA GLN A 76 -4.91 -6.27 7.40
C GLN A 76 -6.02 -5.21 7.54
N ALA A 77 -5.66 -3.94 7.76
CA ALA A 77 -6.62 -2.84 7.83
C ALA A 77 -7.36 -2.66 6.50
N PHE A 78 -6.63 -2.75 5.38
CA PHE A 78 -7.20 -2.66 4.03
C PHE A 78 -8.21 -3.80 3.78
N ARG A 79 -7.84 -5.03 4.12
CA ARG A 79 -8.72 -6.20 4.02
C ARG A 79 -9.97 -6.05 4.89
N SER A 80 -9.81 -5.58 6.12
CA SER A 80 -10.92 -5.32 7.05
C SER A 80 -11.87 -4.26 6.51
N ALA A 81 -11.34 -3.14 5.99
CA ALA A 81 -12.12 -2.05 5.43
C ALA A 81 -12.90 -2.45 4.16
N LEU A 82 -12.37 -3.36 3.34
CA LEU A 82 -13.05 -3.87 2.14
C LEU A 82 -14.31 -4.68 2.46
N GLY A 83 -14.38 -5.34 3.61
CA GLY A 83 -15.53 -6.14 4.02
C GLY A 83 -15.90 -7.20 2.98
N GLU A 84 -17.18 -7.22 2.56
CA GLU A 84 -17.72 -8.22 1.62
C GLU A 84 -17.28 -8.02 0.15
N LYS A 85 -16.56 -6.94 -0.16
CA LYS A 85 -16.07 -6.62 -1.52
C LYS A 85 -17.18 -6.52 -2.58
N LYS A 86 -18.40 -6.17 -2.17
CA LYS A 86 -19.52 -5.97 -3.08
C LYS A 86 -19.42 -4.63 -3.79
N GLY A 87 -19.80 -4.60 -5.06
CA GLY A 87 -19.90 -3.41 -5.89
C GLY A 87 -18.57 -2.72 -6.22
N ILE A 88 -17.43 -3.24 -5.78
CA ILE A 88 -16.13 -2.62 -6.09
C ILE A 88 -15.72 -2.86 -7.54
N CYS A 89 -14.93 -1.95 -8.13
CA CYS A 89 -14.34 -2.15 -9.45
C CYS A 89 -13.41 -3.36 -9.51
N ARG A 90 -12.84 -3.77 -8.37
CA ARG A 90 -11.92 -4.90 -8.19
C ARG A 90 -10.55 -4.68 -8.82
N TYR A 91 -10.49 -4.19 -10.06
CA TYR A 91 -9.24 -3.94 -10.77
C TYR A 91 -8.91 -2.45 -10.80
N GLY A 92 -7.66 -2.13 -10.62
CA GLY A 92 -7.16 -0.77 -10.77
C GLY A 92 -5.74 -0.77 -11.31
N ASP A 93 -5.47 0.19 -12.19
CA ASP A 93 -4.17 0.34 -12.83
C ASP A 93 -3.88 1.79 -13.13
N ILE A 94 -2.60 2.12 -13.22
CA ILE A 94 -2.13 3.42 -13.69
C ILE A 94 -0.72 3.28 -14.25
N THR A 95 -0.40 4.08 -15.27
CA THR A 95 0.97 4.43 -15.61
C THR A 95 1.21 5.86 -15.18
N LEU A 96 2.11 6.05 -14.21
CA LEU A 96 2.32 7.32 -13.51
C LEU A 96 3.74 7.84 -13.77
N PRO A 97 3.89 9.07 -14.29
CA PRO A 97 5.18 9.72 -14.41
C PRO A 97 5.56 10.43 -13.10
N MET A 98 6.83 10.38 -12.77
CA MET A 98 7.49 11.15 -11.72
C MET A 98 8.84 11.61 -12.27
N ASP A 99 8.88 12.81 -12.81
CA ASP A 99 10.01 13.34 -13.57
C ASP A 99 10.49 12.34 -14.66
N GLU A 100 11.72 11.84 -14.57
CA GLU A 100 12.28 10.84 -15.51
C GLU A 100 11.76 9.43 -15.26
N THR A 101 11.14 9.17 -14.11
CA THR A 101 10.60 7.86 -13.74
C THR A 101 9.20 7.66 -14.30
N LEU A 102 8.96 6.49 -14.89
CA LEU A 102 7.64 6.06 -15.34
C LEU A 102 7.31 4.71 -14.70
N MET A 103 6.26 4.68 -13.86
CA MET A 103 5.86 3.51 -13.10
C MET A 103 4.47 3.02 -13.51
N LEU A 104 4.34 1.73 -13.80
CA LEU A 104 3.05 1.07 -13.93
C LEU A 104 2.74 0.31 -12.64
N ALA A 105 1.56 0.54 -12.09
CA ALA A 105 0.98 -0.27 -11.02
C ALA A 105 -0.35 -0.87 -11.47
N ALA A 106 -0.57 -2.17 -11.21
CA ALA A 106 -1.83 -2.85 -11.47
C ALA A 106 -2.20 -3.74 -10.27
N ALA A 107 -3.44 -3.62 -9.81
CA ALA A 107 -3.97 -4.32 -8.65
C ALA A 107 -5.22 -5.12 -9.00
N ASP A 108 -5.33 -6.34 -8.47
CA ASP A 108 -6.56 -7.16 -8.45
C ASP A 108 -6.91 -7.51 -7.00
N ILE A 109 -8.06 -7.05 -6.53
CA ILE A 109 -8.61 -7.41 -5.20
C ILE A 109 -9.19 -8.82 -5.29
N SER A 110 -8.32 -9.79 -5.51
CA SER A 110 -8.70 -11.18 -5.83
C SER A 110 -8.96 -12.05 -4.59
N GLY A 111 -8.51 -11.64 -3.41
CA GLY A 111 -8.42 -12.49 -2.21
C GLY A 111 -7.13 -13.34 -2.16
N ARG A 112 -6.35 -13.37 -3.23
CA ARG A 112 -5.08 -14.11 -3.35
C ARG A 112 -3.91 -13.13 -3.31
N GLY A 113 -3.30 -12.97 -2.14
CA GLY A 113 -2.17 -12.06 -1.94
C GLY A 113 -0.96 -12.48 -2.79
N GLY A 114 -0.40 -11.53 -3.52
CA GLY A 114 0.81 -11.75 -4.29
C GLY A 114 1.42 -10.43 -4.76
N PHE A 115 2.75 -10.35 -4.69
CA PHE A 115 3.51 -9.17 -5.10
C PHE A 115 4.49 -9.55 -6.22
N PHE A 116 4.39 -8.86 -7.35
CA PHE A 116 5.14 -9.17 -8.58
C PHE A 116 5.86 -7.91 -9.08
N PRO A 117 6.98 -7.53 -8.43
CA PRO A 117 7.76 -6.36 -8.82
C PRO A 117 8.68 -6.65 -10.01
N ASP A 118 8.92 -5.62 -10.82
CA ASP A 118 10.04 -5.52 -11.75
C ASP A 118 10.60 -4.09 -11.60
N LEU A 119 11.41 -3.92 -10.58
CA LEU A 119 12.00 -2.65 -10.16
C LEU A 119 13.53 -2.76 -10.22
N ARG A 120 14.17 -1.71 -10.71
CA ARG A 120 15.63 -1.56 -10.75
C ARG A 120 16.00 -0.30 -10.01
N ILE A 121 16.26 -0.44 -8.71
CA ILE A 121 16.62 0.68 -7.83
C ILE A 121 18.14 0.71 -7.71
N PRO A 122 18.84 1.71 -8.30
CA PRO A 122 20.29 1.65 -8.42
C PRO A 122 21.03 1.89 -7.11
N ALA A 123 20.51 2.72 -6.20
CA ALA A 123 21.12 2.97 -4.91
C ALA A 123 20.55 2.06 -3.83
N SER A 124 21.43 1.55 -2.95
CA SER A 124 21.02 0.74 -1.80
C SER A 124 20.31 1.54 -0.69
N LYS A 125 20.49 2.87 -0.68
CA LYS A 125 19.86 3.77 0.31
C LYS A 125 19.36 5.05 -0.33
N VAL A 126 18.28 5.58 0.28
CA VAL A 126 17.81 6.97 0.08
C VAL A 126 17.78 7.62 1.46
N GLY A 127 18.71 8.55 1.71
CA GLY A 127 18.97 9.03 3.07
C GLY A 127 19.44 7.87 3.96
N THR A 128 18.75 7.59 5.04
CA THR A 128 19.01 6.45 5.93
C THR A 128 18.22 5.19 5.57
N PHE A 129 17.22 5.29 4.70
CA PHE A 129 16.29 4.22 4.34
C PHE A 129 16.93 3.23 3.35
N ASP A 130 16.96 1.94 3.67
CA ASP A 130 17.37 0.88 2.78
C ASP A 130 16.31 0.65 1.70
N THR A 131 16.70 0.74 0.43
CA THR A 131 15.73 0.72 -0.70
C THR A 131 15.03 -0.62 -0.88
N GLU A 132 15.62 -1.73 -0.42
CA GLU A 132 15.00 -3.05 -0.41
C GLU A 132 13.74 -3.11 0.45
N LEU A 133 13.65 -2.28 1.50
CA LEU A 133 12.50 -2.23 2.39
C LEU A 133 11.20 -1.78 1.68
N GLY A 134 11.32 -1.06 0.56
CA GLY A 134 10.16 -0.75 -0.26
C GLY A 134 9.49 -1.99 -0.84
N ALA A 135 10.29 -3.00 -1.25
CA ALA A 135 9.77 -4.27 -1.74
C ALA A 135 9.19 -5.12 -0.59
N GLU A 136 9.85 -5.17 0.56
CA GLU A 136 9.38 -5.88 1.76
C GLU A 136 8.03 -5.33 2.23
N PHE A 137 7.89 -4.00 2.29
CA PHE A 137 6.63 -3.34 2.63
C PHE A 137 5.47 -3.79 1.73
N TRP A 138 5.65 -3.73 0.40
CA TRP A 138 4.59 -4.09 -0.55
C TRP A 138 4.33 -5.59 -0.59
N ALA A 139 5.33 -6.44 -0.34
CA ALA A 139 5.16 -7.88 -0.21
C ALA A 139 4.29 -8.23 1.00
N ALA A 140 4.58 -7.62 2.16
CA ALA A 140 3.79 -7.78 3.37
C ALA A 140 2.35 -7.27 3.18
N PHE A 141 2.18 -6.07 2.61
CA PHE A 141 0.88 -5.49 2.31
C PHE A 141 0.04 -6.39 1.38
N ALA A 142 0.60 -6.83 0.26
CA ALA A 142 -0.12 -7.64 -0.73
C ALA A 142 -0.56 -8.98 -0.13
N ARG A 143 0.31 -9.64 0.64
CA ARG A 143 0.02 -10.89 1.33
C ARG A 143 -1.16 -10.73 2.28
N GLU A 144 -1.12 -9.74 3.16
CA GLU A 144 -2.11 -9.56 4.21
C GLU A 144 -3.45 -8.99 3.72
N SER A 145 -3.41 -8.12 2.72
CA SER A 145 -4.63 -7.58 2.11
C SER A 145 -5.36 -8.58 1.20
N GLY A 146 -4.67 -9.62 0.72
CA GLY A 146 -5.17 -10.54 -0.28
C GLY A 146 -5.26 -9.93 -1.68
N ILE A 147 -4.42 -8.92 -1.96
CA ILE A 147 -4.35 -8.24 -3.26
C ILE A 147 -3.22 -8.81 -4.10
N THR A 148 -3.49 -9.07 -5.38
CA THR A 148 -2.44 -9.30 -6.38
C THR A 148 -1.96 -7.94 -6.88
N LEU A 149 -0.68 -7.61 -6.64
CA LEU A 149 -0.07 -6.33 -7.00
C LEU A 149 1.10 -6.54 -7.95
N HIS A 150 1.02 -5.93 -9.12
CA HIS A 150 2.11 -5.84 -10.08
C HIS A 150 2.69 -4.43 -10.12
N LEU A 151 4.01 -4.36 -10.14
CA LEU A 151 4.76 -3.12 -10.38
C LEU A 151 5.71 -3.33 -11.55
N ARG A 152 5.76 -2.37 -12.47
CA ARG A 152 6.69 -2.36 -13.60
C ARG A 152 7.30 -0.98 -13.73
N GLN A 153 8.61 -0.89 -13.53
CA GLN A 153 9.37 0.31 -13.82
C GLN A 153 9.64 0.37 -15.32
N LEU A 154 9.02 1.31 -16.01
CA LEU A 154 9.15 1.47 -17.46
C LEU A 154 10.31 2.39 -17.84
N ALA A 155 10.64 3.36 -16.95
CA ALA A 155 11.78 4.28 -17.08
C ALA A 155 12.18 4.79 -15.70
N GLY A 156 13.36 5.45 -15.61
CA GLY A 156 13.86 6.13 -14.42
C GLY A 156 15.09 5.45 -13.82
N ASP A 157 15.94 6.26 -13.16
CA ASP A 157 17.18 5.84 -12.53
C ASP A 157 17.45 6.51 -11.17
N ASN A 158 16.60 7.48 -10.76
CA ASN A 158 16.66 8.07 -9.43
C ASN A 158 15.91 7.18 -8.42
N SER A 159 16.63 6.60 -7.46
CA SER A 159 16.06 5.67 -6.47
C SER A 159 14.94 6.28 -5.64
N HIS A 160 15.02 7.58 -5.29
CA HIS A 160 13.95 8.28 -4.59
C HIS A 160 12.68 8.37 -5.47
N HIS A 161 12.83 8.84 -6.73
CA HIS A 161 11.71 8.97 -7.65
C HIS A 161 11.05 7.62 -7.97
N ILE A 162 11.83 6.53 -8.08
CA ILE A 162 11.31 5.18 -8.30
C ILE A 162 10.43 4.75 -7.12
N LEU A 163 10.92 4.91 -5.88
CA LEU A 163 10.14 4.57 -4.69
C LEU A 163 8.90 5.46 -4.56
N GLU A 164 9.06 6.76 -4.71
CA GLU A 164 7.95 7.71 -4.64
C GLU A 164 6.87 7.45 -5.70
N ALA A 165 7.28 7.22 -6.96
CA ALA A 165 6.37 6.85 -8.03
C ALA A 165 5.61 5.56 -7.73
N THR A 166 6.27 4.59 -7.07
CA THR A 166 5.66 3.33 -6.64
C THR A 166 4.52 3.59 -5.65
N PHE A 167 4.75 4.34 -4.57
CA PHE A 167 3.72 4.60 -3.56
C PHE A 167 2.55 5.42 -4.11
N LYS A 168 2.82 6.41 -4.95
CA LYS A 168 1.78 7.19 -5.67
C LYS A 168 0.97 6.29 -6.60
N ALA A 169 1.64 5.49 -7.42
CA ALA A 169 0.97 4.63 -8.41
C ALA A 169 0.10 3.57 -7.73
N VAL A 170 0.58 2.94 -6.65
CA VAL A 170 -0.23 1.99 -5.88
C VAL A 170 -1.43 2.68 -5.25
N GLY A 171 -1.27 3.88 -4.67
CA GLY A 171 -2.38 4.66 -4.15
C GLY A 171 -3.48 4.88 -5.20
N HIS A 172 -3.12 5.35 -6.40
CA HIS A 172 -4.07 5.54 -7.49
C HIS A 172 -4.71 4.23 -7.97
N ALA A 173 -3.93 3.17 -8.16
CA ALA A 173 -4.45 1.87 -8.61
C ALA A 173 -5.45 1.30 -7.60
N LEU A 174 -5.14 1.36 -6.31
CA LEU A 174 -6.04 0.89 -5.26
C LEU A 174 -7.28 1.78 -5.14
N ARG A 175 -7.16 3.11 -5.29
CA ARG A 175 -8.33 4.01 -5.32
C ARG A 175 -9.32 3.59 -6.40
N LYS A 176 -8.84 3.30 -7.61
CA LYS A 176 -9.67 2.80 -8.71
C LYS A 176 -10.30 1.45 -8.36
N ALA A 177 -9.50 0.51 -7.83
CA ALA A 177 -9.95 -0.85 -7.51
C ALA A 177 -11.05 -0.89 -6.43
N VAL A 178 -10.98 0.00 -5.42
CA VAL A 178 -11.97 0.06 -4.31
C VAL A 178 -13.20 0.91 -4.63
N THR A 179 -13.20 1.65 -5.74
CA THR A 179 -14.34 2.49 -6.14
C THR A 179 -15.58 1.62 -6.29
N VAL A 180 -16.70 2.06 -5.70
CA VAL A 180 -17.98 1.35 -5.80
C VAL A 180 -18.71 1.78 -7.06
N ASP A 181 -19.06 0.82 -7.90
CA ASP A 181 -19.98 1.00 -8.99
C ASP A 181 -21.41 0.80 -8.47
N TRP A 182 -22.14 1.90 -8.33
CA TRP A 182 -23.47 1.88 -7.76
C TRP A 182 -24.50 1.13 -8.60
N ALA A 183 -24.25 0.93 -9.90
CA ALA A 183 -25.12 0.13 -10.76
C ALA A 183 -25.05 -1.37 -10.39
N PHE A 184 -23.94 -1.83 -9.81
CA PHE A 184 -23.67 -3.21 -9.41
C PHE A 184 -23.35 -3.37 -7.90
N ALA A 185 -23.81 -2.42 -7.07
CA ALA A 185 -23.41 -2.31 -5.66
C ALA A 185 -23.67 -3.57 -4.80
N GLN A 186 -24.55 -4.46 -5.22
CA GLN A 186 -24.88 -5.71 -4.51
C GLN A 186 -24.14 -6.93 -5.07
N GLU A 187 -23.43 -6.77 -6.17
CA GLU A 187 -22.75 -7.89 -6.82
C GLU A 187 -21.30 -8.02 -6.34
N VAL A 188 -20.85 -9.27 -6.17
CA VAL A 188 -19.42 -9.55 -6.05
C VAL A 188 -18.84 -9.66 -7.46
N PRO A 189 -17.82 -8.87 -7.85
CA PRO A 189 -17.29 -8.83 -9.21
C PRO A 189 -16.43 -10.07 -9.53
N SER A 190 -17.08 -11.24 -9.47
CA SER A 190 -16.44 -12.55 -9.68
C SER A 190 -17.47 -13.57 -10.19
N THR A 191 -17.13 -14.30 -11.26
CA THR A 191 -17.95 -15.42 -11.75
C THR A 191 -18.06 -16.57 -10.76
N LYS A 192 -17.19 -16.60 -9.73
CA LYS A 192 -17.23 -17.58 -8.63
C LYS A 192 -18.18 -17.17 -7.50
N GLY A 193 -18.73 -15.94 -7.52
CA GLY A 193 -19.54 -15.38 -6.45
C GLY A 193 -18.77 -15.02 -5.18
N THR A 194 -17.44 -15.14 -5.17
CA THR A 194 -16.56 -14.82 -4.04
C THR A 194 -15.21 -14.29 -4.50
N LEU A 195 -14.56 -13.51 -3.65
CA LEU A 195 -13.18 -13.00 -3.76
C LEU A 195 -12.39 -13.42 -2.51
N SER A 196 -12.10 -14.73 -2.44
CA SER A 196 -11.39 -15.38 -1.32
C SER A 196 -10.29 -16.31 -1.87
#